data_b91093952997a4ca217234411c6f815c
#
_entry.id   b91093952997a4ca217234411c6f815c
#
_cell.length_a   1.000
_cell.length_b   1.000
_cell.length_c   1.000
_cell.angle_alpha   90.00
_cell.angle_beta   90.00
_cell.angle_gamma   90.00
#
_symmetry.space_group_name_H-M   'P 1'
#
loop_
_entity.id
_entity.type
_entity.pdbx_description
1 polymer ?
#
loop_
_entity_poly.entity_id
_entity_poly.type
_entity_poly.pdbx_seq_one_letter_code
_entity_poly.pdbx_strand_id
1 'polypeptide(L)'
;MSRIAYIISAYKDAPHLARLVAALDDRADFYVHIDLNADIHPFEEALGDKVTFVPRHRISWGGWEQVEYQKELLAAVLHSGIPYTRVVCLSGQDYPLWNNNAIHHYFEEHQDTEFIGGFNLTHCTVKQQLHKIT
;
A
#
# COMPACT_ATOMS: atom_id res chain seq x y z
N MET A 1 6.61 4.74 20.13
CA MET A 1 6.67 3.46 19.43
C MET A 1 6.03 3.59 18.06
N SER A 2 6.75 3.26 17.00
CA SER A 2 6.20 3.42 15.66
C SER A 2 5.35 2.20 15.27
N ARG A 3 4.24 2.47 14.58
CA ARG A 3 3.41 1.44 13.98
C ARG A 3 2.99 1.91 12.60
N ILE A 4 3.12 1.06 11.62
CA ILE A 4 2.90 1.39 10.21
C ILE A 4 1.64 0.71 9.72
N ALA A 5 0.81 1.45 8.97
CA ALA A 5 -0.30 0.87 8.22
C ALA A 5 0.14 0.71 6.77
N TYR A 6 0.17 -0.51 6.28
CA TYR A 6 0.42 -0.79 4.87
C TYR A 6 -0.92 -0.94 4.16
N ILE A 7 -1.14 -0.14 3.14
CA ILE A 7 -2.31 -0.25 2.28
C ILE A 7 -1.88 -0.82 0.94
N ILE A 8 -2.46 -1.95 0.57
CA ILE A 8 -1.98 -2.77 -0.54
C ILE A 8 -3.11 -3.02 -1.52
N SER A 9 -2.85 -2.82 -2.81
CA SER A 9 -3.76 -3.23 -3.87
C SER A 9 -3.17 -4.42 -4.61
N ALA A 10 -3.97 -5.44 -4.86
CA ALA A 10 -3.53 -6.65 -5.51
C ALA A 10 -4.63 -7.24 -6.38
N TYR A 11 -4.22 -8.04 -7.36
CA TYR A 11 -5.15 -8.75 -8.24
C TYR A 11 -4.65 -10.14 -8.64
N LYS A 12 -3.41 -10.47 -8.32
CA LYS A 12 -2.83 -11.77 -8.66
C LYS A 12 -1.73 -12.14 -7.67
N ASP A 13 -1.29 -13.39 -7.74
CA ASP A 13 -0.13 -13.92 -7.00
C ASP A 13 -0.31 -13.84 -5.47
N ALA A 14 -1.33 -14.52 -4.99
CA ALA A 14 -1.59 -14.59 -3.55
C ALA A 14 -0.39 -15.11 -2.75
N PRO A 15 0.38 -16.12 -3.20
CA PRO A 15 1.57 -16.56 -2.46
C PRO A 15 2.61 -15.45 -2.30
N HIS A 16 2.82 -14.62 -3.32
CA HIS A 16 3.75 -13.49 -3.21
C HIS A 16 3.27 -12.47 -2.19
N LEU A 17 1.98 -12.15 -2.22
CA LEU A 17 1.39 -11.21 -1.26
C LEU A 17 1.53 -11.73 0.17
N ALA A 18 1.35 -13.03 0.37
CA ALA A 18 1.56 -13.63 1.70
C ALA A 18 3.01 -13.49 2.16
N ARG A 19 3.97 -13.66 1.25
CA ARG A 19 5.38 -13.45 1.56
C ARG A 19 5.68 -11.99 1.89
N LEU A 20 5.09 -11.06 1.17
CA LEU A 20 5.25 -9.62 1.41
C LEU A 20 4.71 -9.26 2.80
N VAL A 21 3.52 -9.70 3.15
CA VAL A 21 2.92 -9.46 4.45
C VAL A 21 3.79 -10.04 5.56
N ALA A 22 4.24 -11.29 5.40
CA ALA A 22 5.10 -11.94 6.39
C ALA A 22 6.41 -11.17 6.58
N ALA A 23 6.98 -10.65 5.49
CA ALA A 23 8.24 -9.91 5.54
C ALA A 23 8.09 -8.58 6.28
N LEU A 24 6.92 -7.95 6.23
CA LEU A 24 6.67 -6.64 6.84
C LEU A 24 5.94 -6.72 8.17
N ASP A 25 5.63 -7.91 8.66
CA ASP A 25 4.82 -8.12 9.86
C ASP A 25 5.62 -7.88 11.13
N ASP A 26 5.93 -6.62 11.38
CA ASP A 26 6.59 -6.14 12.58
C ASP A 26 6.12 -4.72 12.86
N ARG A 27 5.34 -4.54 13.93
CA ARG A 27 4.74 -3.25 14.32
C ARG A 27 3.98 -2.64 13.15
N ALA A 28 3.17 -3.47 12.50
CA ALA A 28 2.48 -3.08 11.28
C ALA A 28 1.11 -3.75 11.19
N ASP A 29 0.20 -3.10 10.50
CA ASP A 29 -1.08 -3.66 10.13
C ASP A 29 -1.25 -3.52 8.62
N PHE A 30 -2.07 -4.40 8.04
CA PHE A 30 -2.22 -4.51 6.59
C PHE A 30 -3.68 -4.36 6.22
N TYR A 31 -3.95 -3.47 5.27
CA TYR A 31 -5.27 -3.25 4.69
C TYR A 31 -5.15 -3.55 3.21
N VAL A 32 -5.96 -4.47 2.71
CA VAL A 32 -5.79 -5.00 1.37
C VAL A 32 -7.06 -4.84 0.55
N HIS A 33 -6.90 -4.31 -0.66
CA HIS A 33 -7.95 -4.27 -1.67
C HIS A 33 -7.60 -5.29 -2.75
N ILE A 34 -8.54 -6.20 -3.02
CA ILE A 34 -8.42 -7.17 -4.11
C ILE A 34 -9.37 -6.75 -5.22
N ASP A 35 -8.85 -6.57 -6.44
CA ASP A 35 -9.66 -6.21 -7.59
C ASP A 35 -10.86 -7.16 -7.72
N LEU A 36 -12.05 -6.60 -7.90
CA LEU A 36 -13.27 -7.38 -8.02
C LEU A 36 -13.26 -8.33 -9.23
N ASN A 37 -12.41 -8.05 -10.22
CA ASN A 37 -12.20 -8.93 -11.36
C ASN A 37 -11.39 -10.19 -11.00
N ALA A 38 -10.70 -10.19 -9.87
CA ALA A 38 -9.88 -11.32 -9.43
C ALA A 38 -10.66 -12.22 -8.49
N ASP A 39 -10.24 -13.49 -8.40
CA ASP A 39 -10.78 -14.41 -7.41
C ASP A 39 -10.14 -14.13 -6.06
N ILE A 40 -10.93 -13.79 -5.05
CA ILE A 40 -10.44 -13.47 -3.72
C ILE A 40 -10.05 -14.70 -2.90
N HIS A 41 -10.58 -15.87 -3.23
CA HIS A 41 -10.37 -17.06 -2.40
C HIS A 41 -8.92 -17.42 -2.14
N PRO A 42 -8.01 -17.40 -3.13
CA PRO A 42 -6.59 -17.66 -2.86
C PRO A 42 -5.98 -16.66 -1.88
N PHE A 43 -6.44 -15.40 -1.92
CA PHE A 43 -5.96 -14.37 -1.01
C PHE A 43 -6.49 -14.60 0.40
N GLU A 44 -7.74 -14.97 0.55
CA GLU A 44 -8.33 -15.28 1.85
C GLU A 44 -7.65 -16.49 2.49
N GLU A 45 -7.34 -17.50 1.71
CA GLU A 45 -6.64 -18.69 2.20
C GLU A 45 -5.20 -18.38 2.61
N ALA A 46 -4.50 -17.56 1.81
CA ALA A 46 -3.09 -17.26 2.05
C ALA A 46 -2.88 -16.29 3.20
N LEU A 47 -3.78 -15.34 3.39
CA LEU A 47 -3.61 -14.23 4.33
C LEU A 47 -4.44 -14.40 5.61
N GLY A 48 -5.61 -15.00 5.52
CA GLY A 48 -6.47 -15.24 6.68
C GLY A 48 -6.74 -13.99 7.49
N ASP A 49 -6.48 -14.05 8.79
CA ASP A 49 -6.73 -12.95 9.73
C ASP A 49 -5.57 -11.94 9.79
N LYS A 50 -4.51 -12.14 9.03
CA LYS A 50 -3.32 -11.28 9.08
C LYS A 50 -3.56 -9.92 8.46
N VAL A 51 -4.58 -9.78 7.63
CA VAL A 51 -4.89 -8.54 6.94
C VAL A 51 -6.37 -8.20 7.10
N THR A 52 -6.70 -6.92 6.89
CA THR A 52 -8.08 -6.46 6.80
C THR A 52 -8.40 -6.23 5.33
N PHE A 53 -9.36 -6.97 4.80
CA PHE A 53 -9.84 -6.76 3.44
C PHE A 53 -10.88 -5.65 3.42
N VAL A 54 -10.74 -4.71 2.50
CA VAL A 54 -11.69 -3.59 2.34
C VAL A 54 -12.71 -3.92 1.25
N PRO A 55 -13.83 -3.17 1.16
CA PRO A 55 -14.81 -3.35 0.10
C PRO A 55 -14.15 -3.28 -1.27
N ARG A 56 -14.53 -4.19 -2.16
CA ARG A 56 -13.86 -4.40 -3.43
C ARG A 56 -14.51 -3.58 -4.54
N HIS A 57 -13.65 -3.02 -5.39
CA HIS A 57 -14.06 -2.30 -6.60
C HIS A 57 -13.46 -2.98 -7.82
N ARG A 58 -14.19 -2.92 -8.93
CA ARG A 58 -13.68 -3.42 -10.20
C ARG A 58 -12.80 -2.33 -10.81
N ILE A 59 -11.51 -2.63 -10.96
CA ILE A 59 -10.55 -1.64 -11.42
C ILE A 59 -10.41 -1.72 -12.94
N SER A 60 -10.62 -0.56 -13.60
CA SER A 60 -10.30 -0.37 -15.01
C SER A 60 -9.24 0.71 -15.13
N TRP A 61 -8.31 0.53 -16.05
CA TRP A 61 -7.22 1.47 -16.25
C TRP A 61 -7.78 2.85 -16.66
N GLY A 62 -7.35 3.88 -15.90
CA GLY A 62 -7.81 5.25 -16.13
C GLY A 62 -9.20 5.53 -15.60
N GLY A 63 -9.88 4.54 -14.97
CA GLY A 63 -11.21 4.72 -14.44
C GLY A 63 -11.21 5.33 -13.06
N TRP A 64 -12.38 5.85 -12.66
CA TRP A 64 -12.58 6.46 -11.34
C TRP A 64 -12.38 5.44 -10.21
N GLU A 65 -12.54 4.16 -10.50
CA GLU A 65 -12.39 3.07 -9.53
C GLU A 65 -11.00 3.02 -8.91
N GLN A 66 -9.98 3.54 -9.62
CA GLN A 66 -8.64 3.64 -9.06
C GLN A 66 -8.57 4.60 -7.87
N VAL A 67 -9.42 5.62 -7.87
CA VAL A 67 -9.55 6.54 -6.75
C VAL A 67 -10.41 5.92 -5.65
N GLU A 68 -11.48 5.22 -6.03
CA GLU A 68 -12.42 4.64 -5.08
C GLU A 68 -11.77 3.61 -4.15
N TYR A 69 -10.94 2.69 -4.69
CA TYR A 69 -10.32 1.70 -3.82
C TYR A 69 -9.27 2.32 -2.88
N GLN A 70 -8.61 3.38 -3.32
CA GLN A 70 -7.68 4.13 -2.47
C GLN A 70 -8.43 4.76 -1.29
N LYS A 71 -9.60 5.32 -1.54
CA LYS A 71 -10.45 5.89 -0.49
C LYS A 71 -10.87 4.83 0.51
N GLU A 72 -11.25 3.64 0.03
CA GLU A 72 -11.65 2.53 0.90
C GLU A 72 -10.50 2.13 1.84
N LEU A 73 -9.29 2.03 1.31
CA LEU A 73 -8.11 1.68 2.10
C LEU A 73 -7.81 2.74 3.15
N LEU A 74 -7.81 4.02 2.74
CA LEU A 74 -7.55 5.13 3.67
C LEU A 74 -8.63 5.26 4.73
N ALA A 75 -9.89 5.06 4.35
CA ALA A 75 -11.01 5.07 5.29
C ALA A 75 -10.87 3.97 6.35
N ALA A 76 -10.46 2.77 5.93
CA ALA A 76 -10.24 1.66 6.86
C ALA A 76 -9.16 1.99 7.88
N VAL A 77 -8.06 2.61 7.44
CA VAL A 77 -6.98 3.04 8.33
C VAL A 77 -7.48 4.06 9.34
N LEU A 78 -8.24 5.07 8.87
CA LEU A 78 -8.76 6.12 9.74
C LEU A 78 -9.78 5.58 10.75
N HIS A 79 -10.65 4.66 10.32
CA HIS A 79 -11.68 4.11 11.17
C HIS A 79 -11.15 3.10 12.19
N SER A 80 -9.91 2.63 12.03
CA SER A 80 -9.31 1.70 12.97
C SER A 80 -9.08 2.31 14.35
N GLY A 81 -8.93 3.63 14.42
CA GLY A 81 -8.62 4.34 15.66
C GLY A 81 -7.19 4.13 16.16
N ILE A 82 -6.36 3.45 15.38
CA ILE A 82 -4.98 3.18 15.75
C ILE A 82 -4.09 4.36 15.32
N PRO A 83 -3.23 4.88 16.20
CA PRO A 83 -2.38 6.02 15.87
C PRO A 83 -1.14 5.57 15.10
N TYR A 84 -1.30 5.31 13.81
CA TYR A 84 -0.17 4.95 12.95
C TYR A 84 0.77 6.13 12.75
N THR A 85 2.06 5.86 12.76
CA THR A 85 3.08 6.88 12.47
C THR A 85 3.25 7.09 10.97
N ARG A 86 2.95 6.06 10.18
CA ARG A 86 3.04 6.11 8.72
C ARG A 86 1.95 5.27 8.08
N VAL A 87 1.51 5.71 6.91
CA VAL A 87 0.67 4.93 6.00
C VAL A 87 1.48 4.76 4.72
N VAL A 88 1.74 3.52 4.34
CA VAL A 88 2.58 3.20 3.19
C VAL A 88 1.75 2.48 2.14
N CYS A 89 1.77 2.98 0.90
CA CYS A 89 1.03 2.39 -0.21
C CYS A 89 1.94 1.41 -0.96
N LEU A 90 1.47 0.20 -1.14
CA LEU A 90 2.19 -0.85 -1.86
C LEU A 90 1.30 -1.51 -2.89
N SER A 91 1.94 -2.07 -3.92
CA SER A 91 1.31 -3.03 -4.81
C SER A 91 1.54 -4.44 -4.26
N GLY A 92 0.63 -5.36 -4.53
CA GLY A 92 0.79 -6.76 -4.14
C GLY A 92 1.99 -7.46 -4.76
N GLN A 93 2.70 -6.79 -5.67
CA GLN A 93 3.89 -7.32 -6.32
C GLN A 93 5.19 -6.72 -5.81
N ASP A 94 5.10 -5.77 -4.89
CA ASP A 94 6.28 -5.19 -4.26
C ASP A 94 6.90 -6.15 -3.26
N TYR A 95 8.17 -5.90 -2.91
CA TYR A 95 8.84 -6.64 -1.86
C TYR A 95 9.90 -5.73 -1.20
N PRO A 96 10.05 -5.77 0.14
CA PRO A 96 10.98 -4.87 0.82
C PRO A 96 12.43 -5.27 0.56
N LEU A 97 13.29 -4.26 0.41
CA LEU A 97 14.73 -4.44 0.30
C LEU A 97 15.43 -4.32 1.65
N TRP A 98 14.77 -3.73 2.64
CA TRP A 98 15.31 -3.51 3.97
C TRP A 98 14.58 -4.38 5.00
N ASN A 99 15.24 -4.68 6.11
CA ASN A 99 14.57 -5.34 7.22
C ASN A 99 13.67 -4.34 7.98
N ASN A 100 12.80 -4.88 8.83
CA ASN A 100 11.80 -4.06 9.52
C ASN A 100 12.43 -3.02 10.46
N ASN A 101 13.51 -3.38 11.14
CA ASN A 101 14.19 -2.42 12.01
C ASN A 101 14.72 -1.22 11.24
N ALA A 102 15.30 -1.47 10.06
CA ALA A 102 15.79 -0.40 9.20
C ALA A 102 14.64 0.48 8.68
N ILE A 103 13.51 -0.13 8.30
CA ILE A 103 12.34 0.60 7.82
C ILE A 103 11.79 1.50 8.91
N HIS A 104 11.56 0.97 10.11
CA HIS A 104 11.02 1.74 11.23
C HIS A 104 11.97 2.86 11.64
N HIS A 105 13.27 2.55 11.70
CA HIS A 105 14.29 3.54 12.06
C HIS A 105 14.35 4.69 11.04
N TYR A 106 14.26 4.36 9.75
CA TYR A 106 14.25 5.37 8.69
C TYR A 106 13.08 6.32 8.83
N PHE A 107 11.88 5.79 9.07
CA PHE A 107 10.70 6.64 9.26
C PHE A 107 10.75 7.45 10.55
N GLU A 108 11.33 6.92 11.60
CA GLU A 108 11.51 7.67 12.85
C GLU A 108 12.48 8.84 12.68
N GLU A 109 13.54 8.65 11.91
CA GLU A 109 14.50 9.72 11.59
C GLU A 109 13.92 10.79 10.67
N HIS A 110 12.89 10.46 9.89
CA HIS A 110 12.31 11.34 8.89
C HIS A 110 10.83 11.64 9.18
N GLN A 111 10.50 11.88 10.45
CA GLN A 111 9.11 12.08 10.87
C GLN A 111 8.42 13.24 10.16
N ASP A 112 9.17 14.27 9.80
CA ASP A 112 8.63 15.46 9.13
C ASP A 112 8.61 15.34 7.61
N THR A 113 8.99 14.19 7.06
CA THR A 113 9.10 13.99 5.62
C THR A 113 7.96 13.14 5.10
N GLU A 114 7.25 13.63 4.08
CA GLU A 114 6.29 12.83 3.33
C GLU A 114 6.98 12.25 2.09
N PHE A 115 6.92 10.92 1.95
CA PHE A 115 7.62 10.23 0.86
C PHE A 115 6.69 10.04 -0.34
N ILE A 116 6.23 11.15 -0.89
CA ILE A 116 5.39 11.16 -2.08
C ILE A 116 6.23 11.65 -3.25
N GLY A 117 6.39 10.80 -4.26
CA GLY A 117 7.13 11.18 -5.45
C GLY A 117 6.36 12.23 -6.23
N GLY A 118 7.05 13.27 -6.63
CA GLY A 118 6.44 14.33 -7.42
C GLY A 118 7.44 15.42 -7.72
N PHE A 119 7.09 16.27 -8.69
CA PHE A 119 7.90 17.42 -9.02
C PHE A 119 7.03 18.49 -9.68
N ASN A 120 7.52 19.75 -9.64
CA ASN A 120 6.79 20.87 -10.21
C ASN A 120 6.91 20.87 -11.73
N LEU A 121 5.80 20.67 -12.42
CA LEU A 121 5.76 20.63 -13.89
C LEU A 121 6.23 21.92 -14.53
N THR A 122 6.05 23.07 -13.89
CA THR A 122 6.48 24.35 -14.44
C THR A 122 8.00 24.47 -14.50
N HIS A 123 8.72 23.71 -13.70
CA HIS A 123 10.17 23.69 -13.68
C HIS A 123 10.74 22.43 -14.34
N CYS A 124 9.89 21.54 -14.83
CA CYS A 124 10.33 20.29 -15.43
C CYS A 124 10.63 20.49 -16.91
N THR A 125 11.90 20.38 -17.27
CA THR A 125 12.35 20.50 -18.67
C THR A 125 12.72 19.16 -19.27
N VAL A 126 12.68 18.09 -18.50
CA VAL A 126 13.10 16.76 -18.93
C VAL A 126 11.88 15.89 -19.22
N LYS A 127 11.72 15.51 -20.48
CA LYS A 127 10.58 14.69 -20.93
C LYS A 127 10.45 13.37 -20.14
N GLN A 128 11.54 12.79 -19.74
CA GLN A 128 11.56 11.53 -18.99
C GLN A 128 10.89 11.69 -17.62
N GLN A 129 11.04 12.84 -16.99
CA GLN A 129 10.39 13.10 -15.71
C GLN A 129 8.90 13.33 -15.89
N LEU A 130 8.51 14.03 -16.94
CA LEU A 130 7.09 14.20 -17.27
C LEU A 130 6.42 12.87 -17.54
N HIS A 131 7.13 11.98 -18.22
CA HIS A 131 6.61 10.64 -18.54
C HIS A 131 6.32 9.82 -17.29
N LYS A 132 7.06 10.03 -16.22
CA LYS A 132 6.85 9.30 -14.95
C LYS A 132 5.56 9.70 -14.23
N ILE A 133 4.99 10.84 -14.56
CA ILE A 133 3.76 11.32 -13.92
C ILE A 133 2.53 10.91 -14.71
N THR A 134 2.71 10.66 -15.99
CA THR A 134 1.62 10.27 -16.88
C THR A 134 1.53 8.76 -17.01
#